data_164ae5c23ddc772df64cfa28cd82b167
#
_entry.id   164ae5c23ddc772df64cfa28cd82b167
#
_cell.length_a   1.000
_cell.length_b   1.000
_cell.length_c   1.000
_cell.angle_alpha   90.00
_cell.angle_beta   90.00
_cell.angle_gamma   90.00
#
_symmetry.space_group_name_H-M   'P 1'
#
loop_
_entity.id
_entity.type
_entity.pdbx_description
1 polymer ?
#
loop_
_entity_poly.entity_id
_entity_poly.type
_entity_poly.pdbx_seq_one_letter_code
_entity_poly.pdbx_strand_id
1 'polypeptide(L)'
;VKAGRTDLFGGGHVSQALVPVLASLGFRPVVYDDRPEFADPALFPKAEKTLCGDFARLSEQVTVTPEDYVVVMTRGHQADYEVLTQVLRSGAKYLGCIGSKRKLALCRERLLRQEIPFGVHDYPIPWVLAGFTDEEYARLHAPIGLAIGAQTPEEIAVSVAAEMIAVRAGLENGLRRPLG
;
A
#
# COMPACT_ATOMS: atom_id res chain seq x y z
N VAL A 1 11.27 -17.66 -11.19
CA VAL A 1 10.16 -17.55 -10.22
C VAL A 1 9.39 -16.28 -10.55
N LYS A 2 8.12 -16.41 -10.92
CA LYS A 2 7.27 -15.22 -11.11
C LYS A 2 7.14 -14.51 -9.77
N ALA A 3 7.47 -13.22 -9.73
CA ALA A 3 7.15 -12.39 -8.58
C ALA A 3 5.64 -12.41 -8.34
N GLY A 4 5.22 -12.29 -7.10
CA GLY A 4 3.82 -12.11 -6.73
C GLY A 4 3.23 -10.86 -7.38
N ARG A 5 1.92 -10.77 -7.36
CA ARG A 5 1.21 -9.59 -7.87
C ARG A 5 1.56 -8.37 -7.00
N THR A 6 1.65 -7.22 -7.63
CA THR A 6 1.81 -5.93 -6.93
C THR A 6 0.51 -5.14 -7.07
N ASP A 7 -0.24 -5.03 -5.98
CA ASP A 7 -1.46 -4.25 -5.92
C ASP A 7 -1.15 -2.80 -5.54
N LEU A 8 -1.36 -1.88 -6.49
CA LEU A 8 -1.21 -0.45 -6.26
C LEU A 8 -2.59 0.18 -6.03
N PHE A 9 -2.85 0.60 -4.82
CA PHE A 9 -4.07 1.32 -4.45
C PHE A 9 -3.85 2.81 -4.60
N GLY A 10 -4.39 3.36 -5.66
CA GLY A 10 -4.21 4.73 -6.13
C GLY A 10 -3.52 4.79 -7.49
N GLY A 11 -4.15 5.43 -8.47
CA GLY A 11 -3.68 5.57 -9.85
C GLY A 11 -3.10 6.94 -10.18
N GLY A 12 -2.56 7.66 -9.18
CA GLY A 12 -1.98 8.99 -9.36
C GLY A 12 -0.62 8.99 -10.07
N HIS A 13 0.04 10.13 -10.09
CA HIS A 13 1.28 10.35 -10.83
C HIS A 13 2.43 9.41 -10.40
N VAL A 14 2.56 9.14 -9.10
CA VAL A 14 3.58 8.21 -8.60
C VAL A 14 3.33 6.79 -9.10
N SER A 15 2.08 6.33 -9.07
CA SER A 15 1.71 5.02 -9.62
C SER A 15 1.97 4.94 -11.11
N GLN A 16 1.68 6.00 -11.86
CA GLN A 16 1.94 6.07 -13.30
C GLN A 16 3.43 5.96 -13.62
N ALA A 17 4.29 6.56 -12.79
CA ALA A 17 5.73 6.43 -12.90
C ALA A 17 6.25 5.07 -12.43
N LEU A 18 5.66 4.49 -11.39
CA LEU A 18 6.11 3.26 -10.75
C LEU A 18 5.78 2.00 -11.58
N VAL A 19 4.61 1.94 -12.19
CA VAL A 19 4.14 0.75 -12.91
C VAL A 19 5.12 0.29 -14.01
N PRO A 20 5.62 1.15 -14.90
CA PRO A 20 6.59 0.72 -15.92
C PRO A 20 7.88 0.19 -15.31
N VAL A 21 8.35 0.81 -14.22
CA VAL A 21 9.57 0.37 -13.52
C VAL A 21 9.36 -1.03 -12.93
N LEU A 22 8.26 -1.24 -12.21
CA LEU A 22 7.94 -2.55 -11.63
C LEU A 22 7.80 -3.64 -12.69
N ALA A 23 7.12 -3.35 -13.80
CA ALA A 23 6.96 -4.28 -14.89
C ALA A 23 8.32 -4.70 -15.48
N SER A 24 9.24 -3.74 -15.68
CA SER A 24 10.59 -4.02 -16.18
C SER A 24 11.43 -4.89 -15.23
N LEU A 25 11.11 -4.86 -13.93
CA LEU A 25 11.79 -5.62 -12.89
C LEU A 25 11.15 -7.00 -12.64
N GLY A 26 10.13 -7.37 -13.42
CA GLY A 26 9.45 -8.66 -13.31
C GLY A 26 8.33 -8.71 -12.28
N PHE A 27 7.95 -7.59 -11.67
CA PHE A 27 6.74 -7.51 -10.85
C PHE A 27 5.49 -7.49 -11.76
N ARG A 28 4.35 -7.81 -11.19
CA ARG A 28 3.05 -7.90 -11.88
C ARG A 28 2.09 -6.82 -11.38
N PRO A 29 2.19 -5.57 -11.87
CA PRO A 29 1.40 -4.47 -11.33
C PRO A 29 -0.09 -4.59 -11.68
N VAL A 30 -0.94 -4.40 -10.67
CA VAL A 30 -2.39 -4.22 -10.79
C VAL A 30 -2.73 -2.91 -10.11
N VAL A 31 -3.40 -2.01 -10.82
CA VAL A 31 -3.78 -0.69 -10.31
C VAL A 31 -5.25 -0.68 -9.94
N TYR A 32 -5.56 -0.14 -8.78
CA TYR A 32 -6.90 0.01 -8.24
C TYR A 32 -7.14 1.47 -7.84
N ASP A 33 -8.18 2.10 -8.37
CA ASP A 33 -8.60 3.45 -7.97
C ASP A 33 -10.13 3.54 -7.95
N ASP A 34 -10.69 4.40 -7.13
CA ASP A 34 -12.12 4.64 -7.04
C ASP A 34 -12.63 5.59 -8.13
N ARG A 35 -11.72 6.22 -8.87
CA ARG A 35 -12.02 7.16 -9.95
C ARG A 35 -11.75 6.50 -11.31
N PRO A 36 -12.76 6.38 -12.19
CA PRO A 36 -12.59 5.73 -13.49
C PRO A 36 -11.45 6.31 -14.34
N GLU A 37 -11.25 7.62 -14.29
CA GLU A 37 -10.19 8.31 -15.03
C GLU A 37 -8.77 7.97 -14.56
N PHE A 38 -8.60 7.54 -13.30
CA PHE A 38 -7.34 7.09 -12.71
C PHE A 38 -7.17 5.56 -12.71
N ALA A 39 -8.23 4.84 -13.04
CA ALA A 39 -8.20 3.39 -13.27
C ALA A 39 -8.21 3.05 -14.79
N ASP A 40 -7.96 4.04 -15.63
CA ASP A 40 -7.95 3.88 -17.07
C ASP A 40 -6.72 3.08 -17.53
N PRO A 41 -6.89 1.98 -18.29
CA PRO A 41 -5.78 1.22 -18.84
C PRO A 41 -4.82 2.05 -19.71
N ALA A 42 -5.30 3.13 -20.32
CA ALA A 42 -4.47 4.04 -21.13
C ALA A 42 -3.36 4.72 -20.31
N LEU A 43 -3.59 4.94 -19.00
CA LEU A 43 -2.58 5.49 -18.09
C LEU A 43 -1.54 4.44 -17.66
N PHE A 44 -1.85 3.17 -17.78
CA PHE A 44 -1.06 2.05 -17.27
C PHE A 44 -0.85 0.95 -18.31
N PRO A 45 -0.22 1.24 -19.45
CA PRO A 45 -0.07 0.25 -20.53
C PRO A 45 0.80 -0.96 -20.12
N LYS A 46 1.59 -0.84 -19.08
CA LYS A 46 2.44 -1.92 -18.53
C LYS A 46 1.84 -2.63 -17.33
N ALA A 47 0.69 -2.21 -16.83
CA ALA A 47 -0.03 -2.93 -15.78
C ALA A 47 -0.64 -4.22 -16.35
N GLU A 48 -0.68 -5.25 -15.52
CA GLU A 48 -1.37 -6.50 -15.85
C GLU A 48 -2.89 -6.27 -15.92
N LYS A 49 -3.41 -5.40 -15.07
CA LYS A 49 -4.82 -5.04 -14.96
C LYS A 49 -4.99 -3.67 -14.32
N THR A 50 -6.09 -3.01 -14.65
CA THR A 50 -6.61 -1.86 -13.91
C THR A 50 -8.02 -2.18 -13.42
N LEU A 51 -8.32 -1.79 -12.19
CA LEU A 51 -9.60 -2.05 -11.51
C LEU A 51 -10.15 -0.73 -10.97
N CYS A 52 -11.45 -0.52 -11.17
CA CYS A 52 -12.17 0.60 -10.58
C CYS A 52 -13.14 0.09 -9.53
N GLY A 53 -13.06 0.62 -8.31
CA GLY A 53 -13.93 0.20 -7.23
C GLY A 53 -13.77 1.04 -5.96
N ASP A 54 -14.60 0.75 -4.98
CA ASP A 54 -14.58 1.44 -3.69
C ASP A 54 -13.39 0.93 -2.83
N PHE A 55 -12.58 1.85 -2.32
CA PHE A 55 -11.49 1.52 -1.42
C PHE A 55 -11.95 0.87 -0.11
N ALA A 56 -13.18 1.09 0.31
CA ALA A 56 -13.74 0.42 1.49
C ALA A 56 -14.11 -1.05 1.24
N ARG A 57 -14.11 -1.51 0.00
CA ARG A 57 -14.61 -2.83 -0.44
C ARG A 57 -13.62 -3.56 -1.34
N LEU A 58 -12.36 -3.58 -0.97
CA LEU A 58 -11.31 -4.20 -1.79
C LEU A 58 -11.57 -5.69 -2.06
N SER A 59 -12.09 -6.40 -1.06
CA SER A 59 -12.33 -7.84 -1.14
C SER A 59 -13.31 -8.27 -2.24
N GLU A 60 -14.11 -7.35 -2.76
CA GLU A 60 -15.01 -7.64 -3.90
C GLU A 60 -14.23 -7.88 -5.19
N GLN A 61 -13.02 -7.34 -5.34
CA GLN A 61 -12.22 -7.43 -6.56
C GLN A 61 -10.79 -7.94 -6.36
N VAL A 62 -10.25 -7.84 -5.14
CA VAL A 62 -8.84 -8.15 -4.84
C VAL A 62 -8.75 -9.05 -3.63
N THR A 63 -7.95 -10.10 -3.74
CA THR A 63 -7.52 -10.94 -2.62
C THR A 63 -6.01 -10.84 -2.50
N VAL A 64 -5.52 -10.27 -1.40
CA VAL A 64 -4.09 -10.14 -1.13
C VAL A 64 -3.58 -11.42 -0.46
N THR A 65 -2.48 -11.96 -0.98
CA THR A 65 -1.84 -13.19 -0.48
C THR A 65 -0.46 -12.86 0.12
N PRO A 66 0.14 -13.80 0.90
CA PRO A 66 1.50 -13.60 1.45
C PRO A 66 2.61 -13.47 0.41
N GLU A 67 2.34 -13.79 -0.85
CA GLU A 67 3.30 -13.63 -1.95
C GLU A 67 3.19 -12.28 -2.64
N ASP A 68 2.13 -11.54 -2.35
CA ASP A 68 1.82 -10.27 -3.00
C ASP A 68 2.54 -9.09 -2.35
N TYR A 69 2.67 -8.04 -3.13
CA TYR A 69 3.21 -6.74 -2.73
C TYR A 69 2.07 -5.73 -2.77
N VAL A 70 1.97 -4.90 -1.74
CA VAL A 70 0.92 -3.88 -1.63
C VAL A 70 1.53 -2.50 -1.50
N VAL A 71 1.08 -1.60 -2.35
CA VAL A 71 1.51 -0.19 -2.38
C VAL A 71 0.29 0.69 -2.22
N VAL A 72 0.22 1.45 -1.14
CA VAL A 72 -0.91 2.33 -0.81
C VAL A 72 -0.52 3.77 -1.09
N MET A 73 -1.09 4.34 -2.14
CA MET A 73 -0.79 5.69 -2.63
C MET A 73 -2.08 6.37 -3.11
N THR A 74 -3.12 6.36 -2.29
CA THR A 74 -4.38 7.02 -2.63
C THR A 74 -4.25 8.55 -2.53
N ARG A 75 -5.26 9.26 -3.02
CA ARG A 75 -5.29 10.74 -2.99
C ARG A 75 -5.47 11.35 -1.60
N GLY A 76 -5.76 10.57 -0.57
CA GLY A 76 -6.02 11.10 0.76
C GLY A 76 -5.87 10.09 1.88
N HIS A 77 -5.59 10.59 3.08
CA HIS A 77 -5.38 9.74 4.25
C HIS A 77 -6.62 8.94 4.69
N GLN A 78 -7.83 9.38 4.35
CA GLN A 78 -9.05 8.61 4.62
C GLN A 78 -9.07 7.32 3.77
N ALA A 79 -8.82 7.42 2.48
CA ALA A 79 -8.76 6.26 1.60
C ALA A 79 -7.57 5.36 1.93
N ASP A 80 -6.40 5.93 2.25
CA ASP A 80 -5.25 5.14 2.73
C ASP A 80 -5.61 4.35 3.99
N TYR A 81 -6.30 4.98 4.94
CA TYR A 81 -6.77 4.31 6.16
C TYR A 81 -7.73 3.15 5.83
N GLU A 82 -8.70 3.38 4.95
CA GLU A 82 -9.66 2.34 4.53
C GLU A 82 -8.96 1.14 3.89
N VAL A 83 -7.97 1.38 3.03
CA VAL A 83 -7.16 0.32 2.44
C VAL A 83 -6.36 -0.42 3.50
N LEU A 84 -5.65 0.30 4.37
CA LEU A 84 -4.79 -0.30 5.40
C LEU A 84 -5.57 -1.17 6.37
N THR A 85 -6.79 -0.81 6.76
CA THR A 85 -7.64 -1.64 7.61
C THR A 85 -7.92 -3.01 7.01
N GLN A 86 -7.94 -3.12 5.69
CA GLN A 86 -8.23 -4.37 4.98
C GLN A 86 -6.99 -5.20 4.65
N VAL A 87 -5.81 -4.56 4.51
CA VAL A 87 -4.61 -5.25 4.03
C VAL A 87 -3.51 -5.44 5.09
N LEU A 88 -3.57 -4.73 6.22
CA LEU A 88 -2.49 -4.74 7.21
C LEU A 88 -2.25 -6.13 7.82
N ARG A 89 -3.29 -6.96 7.92
CA ARG A 89 -3.22 -8.36 8.40
C ARG A 89 -3.18 -9.39 7.28
N SER A 90 -3.05 -8.97 6.04
CA SER A 90 -3.04 -9.89 4.88
C SER A 90 -1.83 -10.82 4.84
N GLY A 91 -0.78 -10.48 5.56
CA GLY A 91 0.49 -11.20 5.50
C GLY A 91 1.28 -10.95 4.21
N ALA A 92 0.90 -9.96 3.40
CA ALA A 92 1.60 -9.61 2.17
C ALA A 92 3.11 -9.51 2.38
N LYS A 93 3.87 -9.92 1.39
CA LYS A 93 5.33 -9.90 1.44
C LYS A 93 5.89 -8.49 1.59
N TYR A 94 5.19 -7.51 1.04
CA TYR A 94 5.51 -6.10 1.14
C TYR A 94 4.23 -5.29 1.35
N LEU A 95 4.26 -4.37 2.29
CA LEU A 95 3.21 -3.39 2.54
C LEU A 95 3.88 -2.03 2.67
N GLY A 96 3.56 -1.09 1.79
CA GLY A 96 4.07 0.26 1.84
C GLY A 96 2.96 1.30 1.70
N CYS A 97 3.10 2.42 2.41
CA CYS A 97 2.15 3.53 2.33
C CYS A 97 2.89 4.85 2.16
N ILE A 98 2.46 5.63 1.16
CA ILE A 98 2.97 6.97 0.94
C ILE A 98 2.36 7.95 1.95
N GLY A 99 3.10 8.96 2.32
CA GLY A 99 2.61 10.06 3.14
C GLY A 99 3.71 10.79 3.87
N SER A 100 3.42 12.01 4.30
CA SER A 100 4.30 12.73 5.21
C SER A 100 4.33 12.05 6.58
N LYS A 101 5.40 12.25 7.33
CA LYS A 101 5.52 11.71 8.70
C LYS A 101 4.31 12.05 9.57
N ARG A 102 3.78 13.27 9.43
CA ARG A 102 2.60 13.73 10.17
C ARG A 102 1.33 12.94 9.79
N LYS A 103 1.07 12.78 8.50
CA LYS A 103 -0.09 12.01 8.02
C LYS A 103 -0.01 10.55 8.43
N LEU A 104 1.16 9.97 8.33
CA LEU A 104 1.39 8.58 8.71
C LEU A 104 1.25 8.37 10.22
N ALA A 105 1.70 9.33 11.04
CA ALA A 105 1.50 9.28 12.49
C ALA A 105 0.01 9.34 12.87
N LEU A 106 -0.78 10.17 12.21
CA LEU A 106 -2.23 10.24 12.41
C LEU A 106 -2.93 8.94 11.99
N CYS A 107 -2.52 8.37 10.85
CA CYS A 107 -3.03 7.10 10.37
C CYS A 107 -2.71 5.95 11.35
N ARG A 108 -1.46 5.91 11.84
CA ARG A 108 -1.03 4.94 12.85
C ARG A 108 -1.89 5.04 14.10
N GLU A 109 -2.10 6.25 14.62
CA GLU A 109 -2.93 6.48 15.81
C GLU A 109 -4.36 5.95 15.60
N ARG A 110 -4.98 6.24 14.45
CA ARG A 110 -6.31 5.71 14.10
C ARG A 110 -6.34 4.19 14.04
N LEU A 111 -5.36 3.56 13.40
CA LEU A 111 -5.28 2.11 13.28
C LEU A 111 -5.13 1.43 14.65
N LEU A 112 -4.31 1.99 15.54
CA LEU A 112 -4.09 1.42 16.88
C LEU A 112 -5.29 1.60 17.80
N ARG A 113 -6.02 2.70 17.71
CA ARG A 113 -7.19 2.99 18.54
C ARG A 113 -8.45 2.30 18.05
N GLN A 114 -8.58 2.08 16.75
CA GLN A 114 -9.78 1.60 16.09
C GLN A 114 -11.06 2.28 16.60
N GLU A 115 -11.28 3.53 16.21
CA GLU A 115 -12.57 4.17 16.42
C GLU A 115 -13.62 3.46 15.57
N ILE A 116 -14.57 2.81 16.23
CA ILE A 116 -15.74 2.24 15.57
C ILE A 116 -16.55 3.37 14.97
N PRO A 117 -16.89 3.33 13.68
CA PRO A 117 -17.87 4.28 13.17
C PRO A 117 -19.15 4.15 13.99
N PHE A 118 -19.59 5.23 14.61
CA PHE A 118 -20.88 5.32 15.25
C PHE A 118 -21.96 4.87 14.26
N GLY A 119 -22.66 3.78 14.55
CA GLY A 119 -23.80 3.34 13.75
C GLY A 119 -23.93 1.86 13.45
N VAL A 120 -22.99 1.00 13.84
CA VAL A 120 -23.15 -0.45 13.68
C VAL A 120 -23.58 -1.05 15.02
N HIS A 121 -24.85 -0.85 15.38
CA HIS A 121 -25.39 -1.30 16.66
C HIS A 121 -25.90 -2.76 16.69
N ASP A 122 -25.75 -3.52 15.62
CA ASP A 122 -26.43 -4.83 15.51
C ASP A 122 -25.54 -6.06 15.67
N TYR A 123 -24.27 -5.91 16.10
CA TYR A 123 -23.44 -7.08 16.41
C TYR A 123 -22.87 -7.01 17.83
N PRO A 124 -23.30 -7.94 18.70
CA PRO A 124 -22.69 -8.08 20.02
C PRO A 124 -21.33 -8.75 19.89
N ILE A 125 -20.29 -7.99 19.59
CA ILE A 125 -18.93 -8.54 19.57
C ILE A 125 -18.06 -7.67 20.51
N PRO A 126 -18.06 -7.99 21.82
CA PRO A 126 -17.38 -7.13 22.79
C PRO A 126 -15.85 -7.18 22.74
N TRP A 127 -15.24 -8.00 21.89
CA TRP A 127 -13.80 -8.24 21.89
C TRP A 127 -13.13 -8.17 20.50
N VAL A 128 -13.89 -7.89 19.46
CA VAL A 128 -13.36 -7.82 18.07
C VAL A 128 -12.68 -6.49 17.78
N LEU A 129 -12.59 -5.63 18.73
CA LEU A 129 -12.19 -4.24 18.53
C LEU A 129 -10.91 -3.87 19.22
N ALA A 130 -10.05 -4.85 19.46
CA ALA A 130 -8.65 -4.51 19.64
C ALA A 130 -8.13 -3.96 18.32
N GLY A 131 -7.78 -2.69 18.29
CA GLY A 131 -7.12 -2.06 17.17
C GLY A 131 -5.87 -2.84 16.74
N PHE A 132 -5.26 -2.43 15.65
CA PHE A 132 -4.01 -3.04 15.23
C PHE A 132 -2.93 -2.85 16.29
N THR A 133 -2.03 -3.82 16.41
CA THR A 133 -0.91 -3.75 17.35
C THR A 133 0.26 -2.97 16.76
N ASP A 134 1.19 -2.52 17.60
CA ASP A 134 2.43 -1.90 17.14
C ASP A 134 3.25 -2.85 16.26
N GLU A 135 3.27 -4.15 16.55
CA GLU A 135 3.95 -5.16 15.74
C GLU A 135 3.32 -5.29 14.35
N GLU A 136 1.99 -5.27 14.27
CA GLU A 136 1.29 -5.31 12.98
C GLU A 136 1.60 -4.07 12.15
N TYR A 137 1.59 -2.89 12.77
CA TYR A 137 1.94 -1.63 12.10
C TYR A 137 3.42 -1.58 11.69
N ALA A 138 4.32 -2.14 12.49
CA ALA A 138 5.76 -2.15 12.20
C ALA A 138 6.12 -2.90 10.90
N ARG A 139 5.24 -3.76 10.39
CA ARG A 139 5.39 -4.42 9.10
C ARG A 139 5.16 -3.47 7.92
N LEU A 140 4.52 -2.34 8.15
CA LEU A 140 4.26 -1.34 7.14
C LEU A 140 5.50 -0.49 6.87
N HIS A 141 5.89 -0.39 5.60
CA HIS A 141 6.90 0.56 5.13
C HIS A 141 6.26 1.94 4.99
N ALA A 142 6.37 2.75 6.00
CA ALA A 142 5.78 4.09 6.06
C ALA A 142 6.76 5.07 6.75
N PRO A 143 7.25 6.07 6.05
CA PRO A 143 7.05 6.39 4.62
C PRO A 143 7.57 5.30 3.68
N ILE A 144 6.86 5.09 2.58
CA ILE A 144 7.25 4.12 1.56
C ILE A 144 8.58 4.50 0.89
N GLY A 145 9.35 3.51 0.50
CA GLY A 145 10.57 3.69 -0.26
C GLY A 145 11.83 3.88 0.58
N LEU A 146 12.98 3.82 -0.06
CA LEU A 146 14.26 4.11 0.56
C LEU A 146 14.46 5.62 0.73
N ALA A 147 15.14 6.03 1.80
CA ALA A 147 15.42 7.43 2.11
C ALA A 147 16.55 7.97 1.22
N ILE A 148 16.25 8.26 -0.03
CA ILE A 148 17.21 8.79 -1.03
C ILE A 148 17.00 10.27 -1.34
N GLY A 149 16.12 10.97 -0.60
CA GLY A 149 15.78 12.36 -0.87
C GLY A 149 14.88 12.56 -2.10
N ALA A 150 14.12 11.54 -2.50
CA ALA A 150 13.22 11.59 -3.64
C ALA A 150 12.16 12.69 -3.48
N GLN A 151 11.94 13.48 -4.53
CA GLN A 151 10.97 14.58 -4.54
C GLN A 151 9.97 14.49 -5.68
N THR A 152 10.39 14.08 -6.87
CA THR A 152 9.50 13.92 -8.02
C THR A 152 8.80 12.57 -8.01
N PRO A 153 7.64 12.42 -8.71
CA PRO A 153 6.98 11.13 -8.85
C PRO A 153 7.91 10.03 -9.37
N GLU A 154 8.78 10.36 -10.33
CA GLU A 154 9.74 9.42 -10.92
C GLU A 154 10.82 9.01 -9.90
N GLU A 155 11.34 9.94 -9.12
CA GLU A 155 12.31 9.65 -8.05
C GLU A 155 11.68 8.80 -6.93
N ILE A 156 10.44 9.11 -6.55
CA ILE A 156 9.68 8.33 -5.57
C ILE A 156 9.47 6.91 -6.11
N ALA A 157 9.15 6.77 -7.38
CA ALA A 157 9.02 5.46 -8.03
C ALA A 157 10.31 4.64 -7.94
N VAL A 158 11.48 5.25 -8.17
CA VAL A 158 12.78 4.60 -8.00
C VAL A 158 13.00 4.16 -6.56
N SER A 159 12.73 5.03 -5.60
CA SER A 159 12.85 4.75 -4.17
C SER A 159 12.00 3.56 -3.73
N VAL A 160 10.74 3.51 -4.17
CA VAL A 160 9.81 2.42 -3.88
C VAL A 160 10.26 1.11 -4.53
N ALA A 161 10.62 1.15 -5.81
CA ALA A 161 11.09 -0.02 -6.54
C ALA A 161 12.36 -0.61 -5.91
N ALA A 162 13.29 0.23 -5.47
CA ALA A 162 14.51 -0.21 -4.79
C ALA A 162 14.21 -0.92 -3.47
N GLU A 163 13.28 -0.39 -2.66
CA GLU A 163 12.85 -1.04 -1.42
C GLU A 163 12.18 -2.39 -1.71
N MET A 164 11.33 -2.48 -2.72
CA MET A 164 10.68 -3.72 -3.12
C MET A 164 11.68 -4.77 -3.60
N ILE A 165 12.72 -4.37 -4.34
CA ILE A 165 13.83 -5.27 -4.73
C ILE A 165 14.51 -5.82 -3.49
N ALA A 166 14.81 -4.98 -2.51
CA ALA A 166 15.47 -5.38 -1.28
C ALA A 166 14.63 -6.40 -0.48
N VAL A 167 13.32 -6.15 -0.36
CA VAL A 167 12.39 -7.09 0.29
C VAL A 167 12.33 -8.41 -0.46
N ARG A 168 12.25 -8.38 -1.79
CA ARG A 168 12.27 -9.58 -2.63
C ARG A 168 13.55 -10.40 -2.43
N ALA A 169 14.67 -9.73 -2.23
CA ALA A 169 15.98 -10.37 -1.99
C ALA A 169 16.20 -10.79 -0.51
N GLY A 170 15.25 -10.50 0.40
CA GLY A 170 15.39 -10.81 1.81
C GLY A 170 16.32 -9.88 2.59
N LEU A 171 16.61 -8.67 2.07
CA LEU A 171 17.52 -7.69 2.67
C LEU A 171 16.83 -6.60 3.50
N GLU A 172 15.55 -6.72 3.73
CA GLU A 172 14.71 -5.71 4.38
C GLU A 172 15.31 -5.12 5.66
N ASN A 173 15.79 -5.98 6.56
CA ASN A 173 16.34 -5.55 7.85
C ASN A 173 17.69 -4.81 7.73
N GLY A 174 18.41 -5.02 6.66
CA GLY A 174 19.73 -4.38 6.41
C GLY A 174 19.62 -2.94 5.90
N LEU A 175 18.53 -2.60 5.21
CA LEU A 175 18.36 -1.31 4.55
C LEU A 175 17.64 -0.26 5.41
N ARG A 176 17.03 -0.67 6.52
CA ARG A 176 16.28 0.22 7.42
C ARG A 176 17.13 0.82 8.54
N ARG A 177 18.42 0.54 8.59
CA ARG A 177 19.26 1.18 9.58
C ARG A 177 19.36 2.67 9.25
N PRO A 178 18.97 3.56 10.20
CA PRO A 178 19.28 4.97 10.02
C PRO A 178 20.79 5.06 9.80
N LEU A 179 21.20 5.74 8.76
CA LEU A 179 22.57 6.20 8.64
C LEU A 179 22.80 7.09 9.86
N GLY A 180 23.52 6.55 10.82
CA GLY A 180 23.88 7.26 12.04
C GLY A 180 24.70 8.50 11.76
#